data_b318089c1174cd6ba6c1fcf5364be919
#
_entry.id   b318089c1174cd6ba6c1fcf5364be919
#
_cell.length_a   1.000
_cell.length_b   1.000
_cell.length_c   1.000
_cell.angle_alpha   90.00
_cell.angle_beta   90.00
_cell.angle_gamma   90.00
#
_symmetry.space_group_name_H-M   'P 1'
#
loop_
_entity.id
_entity.type
_entity.pdbx_description
1 polymer ?
#
loop_
_entity_poly.entity_id
_entity_poly.type
_entity_poly.pdbx_seq_one_letter_code
_entity_poly.pdbx_strand_id
1 'polypeptide(L)'
;MNYSVKKTLSSCKGKIANHPSSDTFFNYKFLSNLQKSGCVGKDTGWDPKYFVHQNDSVIPFYEKHNSQGEFVFDYSWANAYFRYGMRYYPKIVLSVPFTPVVGNRIFCDDIDNGSVALAEFKKFIDKEDFSSIHALYVSNDQREIFTENGFIERFDCNFKWKNEQYDTFDDYLGKLKSRYRKNIQKERDSIVSEGITFNLIEKPSQEIWEEFYLFYALTYVRRGQQPYLNLNFFKQIKESGTSILFAELDGEKIAAALFFLSEDTLYGRYWGAKVDIDFLHFETCYYQGIDLAIQKKAKFFDPGIQGQHKLKRGFEPVLNRSFHWIKNEEFKKAITNFCIEEAQH
;
A
#
# COMPACT_ATOMS: atom_id res chain seq x y z
N MET A 1 26.17 18.00 -14.40
CA MET A 1 24.99 17.11 -14.30
C MET A 1 24.07 17.71 -13.27
N ASN A 2 22.80 17.86 -13.60
CA ASN A 2 21.81 18.50 -12.73
C ASN A 2 21.24 17.58 -11.64
N TYR A 3 21.81 16.39 -11.48
CA TYR A 3 21.34 15.38 -10.53
C TYR A 3 22.47 14.52 -9.97
N SER A 4 22.17 13.78 -8.89
CA SER A 4 22.99 12.70 -8.35
C SER A 4 22.13 11.53 -7.93
N VAL A 5 22.67 10.30 -8.01
CA VAL A 5 22.00 9.09 -7.53
C VAL A 5 22.65 8.63 -6.23
N LYS A 6 21.84 8.48 -5.18
CA LYS A 6 22.25 8.04 -3.84
C LYS A 6 21.79 6.61 -3.59
N LYS A 7 22.57 5.84 -2.84
CA LYS A 7 22.27 4.44 -2.46
C LYS A 7 21.55 4.31 -1.12
N THR A 8 21.59 5.37 -0.30
CA THR A 8 20.98 5.34 1.04
C THR A 8 20.06 6.53 1.25
N LEU A 9 18.93 6.29 1.89
CA LEU A 9 17.96 7.33 2.21
C LEU A 9 18.55 8.40 3.15
N SER A 10 19.45 7.99 4.04
CA SER A 10 20.13 8.91 4.97
C SER A 10 20.88 10.04 4.27
N SER A 11 21.38 9.78 3.05
CA SER A 11 22.05 10.81 2.22
C SER A 11 21.09 11.89 1.71
N CYS A 12 19.78 11.65 1.77
CA CYS A 12 18.74 12.59 1.35
C CYS A 12 17.96 13.17 2.54
N LYS A 13 18.31 12.81 3.78
CA LYS A 13 17.55 13.16 4.98
C LYS A 13 17.24 14.66 5.08
N GLY A 14 18.20 15.52 4.80
CA GLY A 14 18.01 16.97 4.87
C GLY A 14 16.94 17.52 3.92
N LYS A 15 16.67 16.80 2.81
CA LYS A 15 15.68 17.18 1.79
C LYS A 15 14.28 16.62 2.04
N ILE A 16 14.17 15.45 2.72
CA ILE A 16 12.91 14.70 2.77
C ILE A 16 12.35 14.48 4.18
N ALA A 17 13.10 14.79 5.25
CA ALA A 17 12.71 14.41 6.62
C ALA A 17 11.38 15.04 7.09
N ASN A 18 11.05 16.26 6.62
CA ASN A 18 9.81 16.95 6.93
C ASN A 18 9.23 17.60 5.66
N HIS A 19 9.41 16.93 4.53
CA HIS A 19 8.98 17.48 3.24
C HIS A 19 7.44 17.58 3.17
N PRO A 20 6.88 18.68 2.63
CA PRO A 20 5.42 18.86 2.49
C PRO A 20 4.71 17.75 1.69
N SER A 21 5.38 17.15 0.69
CA SER A 21 4.86 16.03 -0.07
C SER A 21 4.84 14.70 0.70
N SER A 22 5.26 14.67 1.99
CA SER A 22 5.18 13.45 2.79
C SER A 22 3.74 13.08 3.11
N ASP A 23 3.42 11.79 3.08
CA ASP A 23 2.15 11.24 3.51
C ASP A 23 2.37 10.15 4.57
N THR A 24 1.31 9.44 4.95
CA THR A 24 1.34 8.42 6.03
C THR A 24 2.42 7.37 5.82
N PHE A 25 2.69 6.95 4.59
CA PHE A 25 3.67 5.89 4.29
C PHE A 25 4.82 6.37 3.40
N PHE A 26 4.59 7.42 2.60
CA PHE A 26 5.63 8.05 1.80
C PHE A 26 6.30 9.17 2.60
N ASN A 27 7.08 8.79 3.60
CA ASN A 27 7.82 9.72 4.46
C ASN A 27 9.18 9.12 4.85
N TYR A 28 10.08 9.97 5.35
CA TYR A 28 11.42 9.56 5.71
C TYR A 28 11.46 8.44 6.76
N LYS A 29 10.59 8.50 7.78
CA LYS A 29 10.60 7.53 8.89
C LYS A 29 10.24 6.14 8.38
N PHE A 30 9.13 6.03 7.66
CA PHE A 30 8.63 4.76 7.14
C PHE A 30 9.60 4.13 6.13
N LEU A 31 10.06 4.91 5.12
CA LEU A 31 11.03 4.44 4.13
C LEU A 31 12.38 4.07 4.76
N SER A 32 12.85 4.84 5.76
CA SER A 32 14.07 4.53 6.50
C SER A 32 13.93 3.25 7.32
N ASN A 33 12.75 2.99 7.89
CA ASN A 33 12.48 1.77 8.62
C ASN A 33 12.55 0.55 7.70
N LEU A 34 11.93 0.59 6.52
CA LEU A 34 12.05 -0.49 5.51
C LEU A 34 13.50 -0.81 5.18
N GLN A 35 14.34 0.20 4.99
CA GLN A 35 15.74 0.02 4.66
C GLN A 35 16.56 -0.50 5.86
N LYS A 36 16.38 0.10 7.04
CA LYS A 36 17.14 -0.28 8.25
C LYS A 36 16.80 -1.68 8.77
N SER A 37 15.54 -2.08 8.62
CA SER A 37 15.11 -3.43 9.00
C SER A 37 15.56 -4.52 8.02
N GLY A 38 16.11 -4.15 6.86
CA GLY A 38 16.48 -5.09 5.81
C GLY A 38 15.31 -5.67 5.02
N CYS A 39 14.11 -5.05 5.12
CA CYS A 39 12.96 -5.46 4.31
C CYS A 39 13.13 -5.08 2.84
N VAL A 40 13.92 -4.05 2.55
CA VAL A 40 14.33 -3.66 1.19
C VAL A 40 15.85 -3.66 1.07
N GLY A 41 16.34 -4.06 -0.08
CA GLY A 41 17.76 -4.21 -0.39
C GLY A 41 17.93 -5.10 -1.63
N LYS A 42 19.17 -5.23 -2.10
CA LYS A 42 19.50 -6.00 -3.31
C LYS A 42 18.98 -7.44 -3.25
N ASP A 43 19.13 -8.09 -2.10
CA ASP A 43 18.79 -9.51 -1.93
C ASP A 43 17.28 -9.75 -1.76
N THR A 44 16.50 -8.69 -1.49
CA THR A 44 15.03 -8.77 -1.35
C THR A 44 14.29 -8.57 -2.68
N GLY A 45 15.01 -8.23 -3.75
CA GLY A 45 14.44 -7.84 -5.04
C GLY A 45 13.82 -6.44 -5.06
N TRP A 46 14.03 -5.64 -4.00
CA TRP A 46 13.67 -4.23 -3.90
C TRP A 46 14.93 -3.42 -3.58
N ASP A 47 15.81 -3.21 -4.58
CA ASP A 47 17.08 -2.48 -4.38
C ASP A 47 16.85 -0.96 -4.40
N PRO A 48 16.90 -0.26 -3.24
CA PRO A 48 16.53 1.15 -3.14
C PRO A 48 17.63 2.06 -3.68
N LYS A 49 17.22 3.05 -4.46
CA LYS A 49 18.04 4.18 -4.91
C LYS A 49 17.25 5.47 -4.85
N TYR A 50 17.96 6.59 -4.86
CA TYR A 50 17.37 7.91 -4.70
C TYR A 50 17.97 8.85 -5.74
N PHE A 51 17.17 9.28 -6.69
CA PHE A 51 17.54 10.31 -7.65
C PHE A 51 17.29 11.68 -7.01
N VAL A 52 18.34 12.46 -6.88
CA VAL A 52 18.31 13.80 -6.28
C VAL A 52 18.60 14.82 -7.34
N HIS A 53 17.62 15.62 -7.67
CA HIS A 53 17.72 16.70 -8.66
C HIS A 53 18.24 18.01 -8.01
N GLN A 54 18.80 18.91 -8.82
CA GLN A 54 19.33 20.19 -8.35
C GLN A 54 18.26 21.17 -7.80
N ASN A 55 16.98 20.98 -8.19
CA ASN A 55 15.84 21.72 -7.64
C ASN A 55 15.29 21.12 -6.33
N ASP A 56 16.12 20.34 -5.63
CA ASP A 56 15.83 19.66 -4.38
C ASP A 56 14.77 18.55 -4.45
N SER A 57 14.19 18.28 -5.62
CA SER A 57 13.31 17.13 -5.79
C SER A 57 14.06 15.81 -5.59
N VAL A 58 13.41 14.86 -4.91
CA VAL A 58 13.94 13.52 -4.66
C VAL A 58 12.95 12.46 -5.15
N ILE A 59 13.41 11.56 -6.01
CA ILE A 59 12.64 10.41 -6.50
C ILE A 59 13.23 9.14 -5.88
N PRO A 60 12.60 8.58 -4.82
CA PRO A 60 12.90 7.23 -4.36
C PRO A 60 12.49 6.22 -5.43
N PHE A 61 13.38 5.33 -5.80
CA PHE A 61 13.07 4.28 -6.77
C PHE A 61 13.75 2.97 -6.40
N TYR A 62 13.21 1.88 -6.94
CA TYR A 62 13.70 0.54 -6.68
C TYR A 62 14.02 -0.17 -7.99
N GLU A 63 15.21 -0.76 -8.06
CA GLU A 63 15.53 -1.72 -9.11
C GLU A 63 14.88 -3.06 -8.76
N LYS A 64 14.08 -3.59 -9.70
CA LYS A 64 13.28 -4.79 -9.49
C LYS A 64 13.64 -5.88 -10.47
N HIS A 65 13.90 -7.08 -9.95
CA HIS A 65 14.14 -8.29 -10.74
C HIS A 65 12.95 -9.25 -10.77
N ASN A 66 11.86 -8.90 -10.14
CA ASN A 66 10.56 -9.59 -10.12
C ASN A 66 9.45 -8.60 -9.77
N SER A 67 8.19 -9.01 -9.85
CA SER A 67 7.03 -8.15 -9.51
C SER A 67 6.42 -8.46 -8.14
N GLN A 68 7.15 -9.13 -7.26
CA GLN A 68 6.65 -9.45 -5.92
C GLN A 68 6.55 -8.21 -5.05
N GLY A 69 5.45 -8.12 -4.26
CA GLY A 69 5.22 -7.06 -3.29
C GLY A 69 4.79 -5.72 -3.87
N GLU A 70 4.49 -5.65 -5.18
CA GLU A 70 4.02 -4.43 -5.87
C GLU A 70 2.50 -4.26 -5.78
N PHE A 71 1.74 -5.37 -5.79
CA PHE A 71 0.28 -5.40 -5.78
C PHE A 71 -0.40 -4.72 -6.97
N VAL A 72 0.35 -4.36 -8.02
CA VAL A 72 -0.14 -4.01 -9.35
C VAL A 72 0.38 -5.09 -10.30
N PHE A 73 -0.53 -5.86 -10.89
CA PHE A 73 -0.16 -7.07 -11.60
C PHE A 73 0.24 -6.78 -13.05
N ASP A 74 1.50 -7.03 -13.38
CA ASP A 74 2.10 -6.89 -14.71
C ASP A 74 2.67 -8.21 -15.27
N TYR A 75 2.24 -9.34 -14.72
CA TYR A 75 2.70 -10.67 -15.16
C TYR A 75 2.42 -10.94 -16.63
N SER A 76 1.31 -10.44 -17.17
CA SER A 76 0.97 -10.55 -18.58
C SER A 76 1.99 -9.83 -19.47
N TRP A 77 2.49 -8.68 -19.03
CA TRP A 77 3.53 -7.91 -19.72
C TRP A 77 4.87 -8.64 -19.67
N ALA A 78 5.29 -9.10 -18.50
CA ALA A 78 6.52 -9.88 -18.35
C ALA A 78 6.50 -11.14 -19.22
N ASN A 79 5.36 -11.86 -19.26
CA ASN A 79 5.18 -13.04 -20.12
C ASN A 79 5.22 -12.68 -21.61
N ALA A 80 4.68 -11.53 -22.01
CA ALA A 80 4.76 -11.06 -23.39
C ALA A 80 6.23 -10.81 -23.80
N TYR A 81 6.99 -10.08 -23.00
CA TYR A 81 8.43 -9.87 -23.24
C TYR A 81 9.17 -11.21 -23.39
N PHE A 82 8.93 -12.15 -22.48
CA PHE A 82 9.56 -13.48 -22.53
C PHE A 82 9.23 -14.23 -23.84
N ARG A 83 7.98 -14.21 -24.31
CA ARG A 83 7.55 -14.86 -25.56
C ARG A 83 8.25 -14.30 -26.80
N TYR A 84 8.62 -13.02 -26.76
CA TYR A 84 9.38 -12.36 -27.83
C TYR A 84 10.90 -12.41 -27.63
N GLY A 85 11.37 -13.22 -26.66
CA GLY A 85 12.82 -13.38 -26.40
C GLY A 85 13.46 -12.12 -25.79
N MET A 86 12.66 -11.23 -25.20
CA MET A 86 13.14 -9.98 -24.62
C MET A 86 13.12 -10.01 -23.10
N ARG A 87 14.00 -9.23 -22.46
CA ARG A 87 14.06 -9.11 -21.00
C ARG A 87 13.10 -8.03 -20.51
N TYR A 88 12.19 -8.40 -19.61
CA TYR A 88 11.34 -7.46 -18.88
C TYR A 88 12.04 -6.94 -17.63
N TYR A 89 12.80 -7.77 -16.95
CA TYR A 89 13.62 -7.40 -15.81
C TYR A 89 15.08 -7.17 -16.20
N PRO A 90 15.80 -6.24 -15.54
CA PRO A 90 15.32 -5.39 -14.44
C PRO A 90 14.40 -4.26 -14.93
N LYS A 91 13.48 -3.85 -14.06
CA LYS A 91 12.62 -2.69 -14.23
C LYS A 91 12.74 -1.73 -13.05
N ILE A 92 12.24 -0.51 -13.20
CA ILE A 92 12.21 0.50 -12.13
C ILE A 92 10.81 0.64 -11.57
N VAL A 93 10.70 0.70 -10.23
CA VAL A 93 9.44 0.93 -9.53
C VAL A 93 9.55 2.11 -8.58
N LEU A 94 8.59 3.04 -8.69
CA LEU A 94 8.34 4.15 -7.76
C LEU A 94 7.10 3.75 -6.95
N SER A 95 7.31 3.32 -5.72
CA SER A 95 6.24 2.88 -4.82
C SER A 95 6.72 2.91 -3.37
N VAL A 96 5.80 2.79 -2.43
CA VAL A 96 6.13 2.39 -1.06
C VAL A 96 6.12 0.87 -1.02
N PRO A 97 7.26 0.20 -0.80
CA PRO A 97 7.34 -1.25 -0.83
C PRO A 97 6.34 -1.93 0.10
N PHE A 98 5.69 -2.99 -0.37
CA PHE A 98 4.75 -3.82 0.39
C PHE A 98 3.52 -3.08 0.95
N THR A 99 3.30 -1.83 0.47
CA THR A 99 2.27 -0.92 1.00
C THR A 99 1.42 -0.36 -0.15
N PRO A 100 0.36 -1.07 -0.56
CA PRO A 100 -0.49 -0.66 -1.68
C PRO A 100 -1.46 0.45 -1.26
N VAL A 101 -0.93 1.65 -1.06
CA VAL A 101 -1.64 2.86 -0.63
C VAL A 101 -1.40 3.98 -1.62
N VAL A 102 -2.46 4.67 -1.99
CA VAL A 102 -2.38 5.88 -2.82
C VAL A 102 -1.65 6.97 -2.07
N GLY A 103 -0.67 7.60 -2.72
CA GLY A 103 0.12 8.68 -2.15
C GLY A 103 1.11 9.24 -3.16
N ASN A 104 1.95 10.15 -2.70
CA ASN A 104 3.00 10.73 -3.51
C ASN A 104 4.12 9.73 -3.82
N ARG A 105 4.86 9.99 -4.89
CA ARG A 105 6.00 9.16 -5.33
C ARG A 105 7.26 9.98 -5.57
N ILE A 106 7.12 11.29 -5.52
CA ILE A 106 8.19 12.26 -5.70
C ILE A 106 8.12 13.27 -4.57
N PHE A 107 9.21 13.51 -3.88
CA PHE A 107 9.36 14.66 -3.00
C PHE A 107 9.71 15.85 -3.87
N CYS A 108 8.80 16.81 -4.00
CA CYS A 108 8.95 18.02 -4.78
C CYS A 108 8.09 19.15 -4.17
N ASP A 109 8.55 20.39 -4.29
CA ASP A 109 7.84 21.54 -3.74
C ASP A 109 6.56 21.86 -4.52
N ASP A 110 6.60 21.64 -5.84
CA ASP A 110 5.49 21.88 -6.76
C ASP A 110 5.50 20.90 -7.94
N ILE A 111 4.47 20.95 -8.77
CA ILE A 111 4.30 20.08 -9.95
C ILE A 111 5.39 20.33 -10.99
N ASP A 112 5.77 21.58 -11.23
CA ASP A 112 6.77 21.94 -12.25
C ASP A 112 8.13 21.36 -11.89
N ASN A 113 8.56 21.52 -10.64
CA ASN A 113 9.80 20.94 -10.13
C ASN A 113 9.79 19.41 -10.21
N GLY A 114 8.67 18.80 -9.85
CA GLY A 114 8.47 17.36 -9.97
C GLY A 114 8.54 16.87 -11.42
N SER A 115 7.90 17.60 -12.35
CA SER A 115 7.86 17.28 -13.79
C SER A 115 9.26 17.36 -14.40
N VAL A 116 10.02 18.43 -14.10
CA VAL A 116 11.42 18.59 -14.56
C VAL A 116 12.30 17.46 -14.01
N ALA A 117 12.18 17.13 -12.71
CA ALA A 117 12.97 16.06 -12.10
C ALA A 117 12.64 14.70 -12.70
N LEU A 118 11.35 14.40 -12.98
CA LEU A 118 10.92 13.15 -13.60
C LEU A 118 11.39 13.06 -15.06
N ALA A 119 11.39 14.16 -15.81
CA ALA A 119 11.90 14.20 -17.18
C ALA A 119 13.40 13.84 -17.22
N GLU A 120 14.20 14.39 -16.31
CA GLU A 120 15.63 14.06 -16.23
C GLU A 120 15.87 12.64 -15.69
N PHE A 121 15.07 12.18 -14.73
CA PHE A 121 15.11 10.81 -14.25
C PHE A 121 14.82 9.81 -15.38
N LYS A 122 13.79 10.06 -16.19
CA LYS A 122 13.45 9.24 -17.35
C LYS A 122 14.62 9.17 -18.35
N LYS A 123 15.25 10.31 -18.67
CA LYS A 123 16.44 10.35 -19.55
C LYS A 123 17.65 9.60 -18.94
N PHE A 124 17.78 9.60 -17.62
CA PHE A 124 18.81 8.83 -16.93
C PHE A 124 18.54 7.33 -17.08
N ILE A 125 17.32 6.87 -16.79
CA ILE A 125 16.92 5.46 -16.89
C ILE A 125 16.96 4.95 -18.34
N ASP A 126 16.62 5.79 -19.31
CA ASP A 126 16.64 5.41 -20.74
C ASP A 126 18.05 5.02 -21.24
N LYS A 127 19.09 5.56 -20.63
CA LYS A 127 20.50 5.22 -20.94
C LYS A 127 20.98 3.93 -20.27
N GLU A 128 20.26 3.45 -19.27
CA GLU A 128 20.57 2.25 -18.50
C GLU A 128 19.85 1.01 -19.08
N ASP A 129 20.21 -0.19 -18.64
CA ASP A 129 19.62 -1.46 -19.09
C ASP A 129 18.35 -1.82 -18.30
N PHE A 130 17.36 -0.92 -18.29
CA PHE A 130 16.03 -1.14 -17.72
C PHE A 130 14.97 -1.19 -18.82
N SER A 131 13.95 -2.03 -18.66
CA SER A 131 12.85 -2.16 -19.62
C SER A 131 11.81 -1.06 -19.48
N SER A 132 11.58 -0.55 -18.25
CA SER A 132 10.42 0.27 -17.93
C SER A 132 10.58 1.00 -16.58
N ILE A 133 9.69 2.00 -16.37
CA ILE A 133 9.47 2.67 -15.09
C ILE A 133 7.99 2.53 -14.74
N HIS A 134 7.68 2.12 -13.52
CA HIS A 134 6.33 1.95 -13.00
C HIS A 134 6.16 2.75 -11.72
N ALA A 135 5.31 3.80 -11.75
CA ALA A 135 4.90 4.54 -10.56
C ALA A 135 3.53 4.02 -10.12
N LEU A 136 3.47 3.38 -8.94
CA LEU A 136 2.30 2.63 -8.49
C LEU A 136 1.54 3.41 -7.42
N TYR A 137 0.19 3.38 -7.45
CA TYR A 137 -0.69 4.04 -6.47
C TYR A 137 -0.39 5.54 -6.33
N VAL A 138 -0.27 6.26 -7.44
CA VAL A 138 0.06 7.68 -7.46
C VAL A 138 -1.15 8.52 -7.04
N SER A 139 -0.93 9.53 -6.18
CA SER A 139 -1.93 10.51 -5.79
C SER A 139 -2.41 11.36 -6.96
N ASN A 140 -3.64 11.90 -6.85
CA ASN A 140 -4.15 12.84 -7.84
C ASN A 140 -3.27 14.10 -7.95
N ASP A 141 -2.69 14.54 -6.84
CA ASP A 141 -1.86 15.74 -6.76
C ASP A 141 -0.59 15.64 -7.61
N GLN A 142 -0.10 14.41 -7.84
CA GLN A 142 1.07 14.19 -8.70
C GLN A 142 0.73 13.62 -10.09
N ARG A 143 -0.56 13.52 -10.45
CA ARG A 143 -0.98 12.97 -11.73
C ARG A 143 -0.35 13.68 -12.93
N GLU A 144 -0.38 15.02 -12.92
CA GLU A 144 0.14 15.85 -14.02
C GLU A 144 1.62 15.61 -14.26
N ILE A 145 2.43 15.43 -13.22
CA ILE A 145 3.86 15.13 -13.32
C ILE A 145 4.11 13.95 -14.26
N PHE A 146 3.32 12.88 -14.13
CA PHE A 146 3.50 11.67 -14.94
C PHE A 146 2.89 11.78 -16.34
N THR A 147 1.71 12.39 -16.45
CA THR A 147 1.02 12.52 -17.75
C THR A 147 1.79 13.44 -18.72
N GLU A 148 2.30 14.56 -18.25
CA GLU A 148 3.13 15.47 -19.04
C GLU A 148 4.46 14.85 -19.49
N ASN A 149 4.99 13.91 -18.71
CA ASN A 149 6.19 13.15 -19.06
C ASN A 149 5.93 11.94 -19.94
N GLY A 150 4.68 11.78 -20.46
CA GLY A 150 4.31 10.76 -21.44
C GLY A 150 4.26 9.34 -20.86
N PHE A 151 3.93 9.21 -19.58
CA PHE A 151 3.63 7.91 -18.97
C PHE A 151 2.22 7.46 -19.35
N ILE A 152 2.04 6.15 -19.53
CA ILE A 152 0.74 5.51 -19.76
C ILE A 152 0.02 5.44 -18.41
N GLU A 153 -1.17 6.03 -18.31
CA GLU A 153 -2.03 5.92 -17.13
C GLU A 153 -2.80 4.59 -17.17
N ARG A 154 -2.76 3.85 -16.08
CA ARG A 154 -3.51 2.61 -15.87
C ARG A 154 -4.36 2.74 -14.62
N PHE A 155 -5.59 2.26 -14.69
CA PHE A 155 -6.56 2.30 -13.60
C PHE A 155 -6.71 0.93 -12.95
N ASP A 156 -6.99 0.95 -11.65
CA ASP A 156 -7.42 -0.21 -10.87
C ASP A 156 -8.49 0.24 -9.88
N CYS A 157 -9.31 -0.68 -9.42
CA CYS A 157 -10.39 -0.41 -8.48
C CYS A 157 -10.03 -0.91 -7.09
N ASN A 158 -10.12 -0.03 -6.10
CA ASN A 158 -10.06 -0.36 -4.69
C ASN A 158 -11.38 0.02 -4.01
N PHE A 159 -11.49 -0.24 -2.70
CA PHE A 159 -12.70 0.05 -1.94
C PHE A 159 -12.33 0.78 -0.66
N LYS A 160 -12.99 1.93 -0.41
CA LYS A 160 -12.86 2.69 0.83
C LYS A 160 -14.23 2.84 1.49
N TRP A 161 -14.26 2.79 2.79
CA TRP A 161 -15.45 3.18 3.54
C TRP A 161 -15.35 4.66 3.90
N LYS A 162 -16.48 5.36 3.77
CA LYS A 162 -16.60 6.78 4.06
C LYS A 162 -17.48 6.96 5.30
N ASN A 163 -16.98 7.73 6.26
CA ASN A 163 -17.74 8.14 7.42
C ASN A 163 -18.68 9.32 7.03
N GLU A 164 -19.97 9.08 7.04
CA GLU A 164 -20.98 10.12 6.81
C GLU A 164 -21.44 10.74 8.13
N GLN A 165 -20.50 10.99 9.05
CA GLN A 165 -20.73 11.55 10.37
C GLN A 165 -21.55 10.61 11.28
N TYR A 166 -21.27 9.32 11.21
CA TYR A 166 -21.87 8.35 12.12
C TYR A 166 -21.31 8.52 13.53
N ASP A 167 -22.19 8.50 14.54
CA ASP A 167 -21.80 8.47 15.94
C ASP A 167 -21.63 7.05 16.46
N THR A 168 -22.34 6.09 15.87
CA THR A 168 -22.33 4.68 16.26
C THR A 168 -22.27 3.76 15.04
N PHE A 169 -21.90 2.50 15.26
CA PHE A 169 -21.97 1.46 14.24
C PHE A 169 -23.42 1.21 13.77
N ASP A 170 -24.39 1.38 14.67
CA ASP A 170 -25.82 1.22 14.34
C ASP A 170 -26.31 2.32 13.39
N ASP A 171 -25.81 3.55 13.51
CA ASP A 171 -26.11 4.62 12.56
C ASP A 171 -25.63 4.27 11.15
N TYR A 172 -24.41 3.74 11.07
CA TYR A 172 -23.88 3.23 9.79
C TYR A 172 -24.73 2.07 9.26
N LEU A 173 -25.09 1.08 10.09
CA LEU A 173 -25.96 -0.02 9.67
C LEU A 173 -27.32 0.47 9.17
N GLY A 174 -27.85 1.51 9.79
CA GLY A 174 -29.13 2.15 9.42
C GLY A 174 -29.16 2.67 7.99
N LYS A 175 -28.02 3.06 7.42
CA LYS A 175 -27.88 3.56 6.04
C LYS A 175 -27.81 2.44 4.99
N LEU A 176 -27.49 1.23 5.41
CA LEU A 176 -27.38 0.10 4.50
C LEU A 176 -28.75 -0.46 4.09
N LYS A 177 -28.82 -1.04 2.89
CA LYS A 177 -30.00 -1.81 2.47
C LYS A 177 -30.26 -2.93 3.50
N SER A 178 -31.55 -3.15 3.83
CA SER A 178 -31.99 -4.11 4.86
C SER A 178 -31.32 -5.49 4.75
N ARG A 179 -31.13 -6.00 3.52
CA ARG A 179 -30.45 -7.28 3.27
C ARG A 179 -29.00 -7.27 3.76
N TYR A 180 -28.25 -6.19 3.49
CA TYR A 180 -26.83 -6.10 3.88
C TYR A 180 -26.70 -5.91 5.39
N ARG A 181 -27.53 -5.07 5.99
CA ARG A 181 -27.58 -4.88 7.44
C ARG A 181 -27.83 -6.20 8.18
N LYS A 182 -28.84 -6.97 7.76
CA LYS A 182 -29.15 -8.27 8.37
C LYS A 182 -27.98 -9.27 8.24
N ASN A 183 -27.28 -9.26 7.10
CA ASN A 183 -26.13 -10.12 6.92
C ASN A 183 -24.97 -9.73 7.86
N ILE A 184 -24.66 -8.45 7.97
CA ILE A 184 -23.62 -7.95 8.87
C ILE A 184 -23.96 -8.30 10.33
N GLN A 185 -25.20 -8.07 10.76
CA GLN A 185 -25.66 -8.44 12.10
C GLN A 185 -25.48 -9.93 12.35
N LYS A 186 -25.92 -10.79 11.42
CA LYS A 186 -25.75 -12.26 11.53
C LYS A 186 -24.27 -12.65 11.63
N GLU A 187 -23.39 -12.04 10.83
CA GLU A 187 -21.94 -12.31 10.86
C GLU A 187 -21.36 -11.90 12.22
N ARG A 188 -21.71 -10.73 12.76
CA ARG A 188 -21.27 -10.27 14.09
C ARG A 188 -21.84 -11.13 15.23
N ASP A 189 -23.14 -11.48 15.18
CA ASP A 189 -23.78 -12.34 16.17
C ASP A 189 -23.13 -13.73 16.23
N SER A 190 -22.70 -14.26 15.08
CA SER A 190 -21.96 -15.54 15.02
C SER A 190 -20.65 -15.44 15.80
N ILE A 191 -19.87 -14.39 15.64
CA ILE A 191 -18.62 -14.17 16.38
C ILE A 191 -18.87 -14.02 17.88
N VAL A 192 -19.90 -13.27 18.26
CA VAL A 192 -20.29 -13.11 19.68
C VAL A 192 -20.72 -14.45 20.29
N SER A 193 -21.48 -15.28 19.54
CA SER A 193 -21.94 -16.59 20.02
C SER A 193 -20.81 -17.60 20.19
N GLU A 194 -19.70 -17.45 19.48
CA GLU A 194 -18.47 -18.24 19.69
C GLU A 194 -17.69 -17.79 20.93
N GLY A 195 -18.11 -16.72 21.63
CA GLY A 195 -17.41 -16.18 22.80
C GLY A 195 -16.15 -15.37 22.47
N ILE A 196 -15.99 -14.94 21.23
CA ILE A 196 -14.83 -14.17 20.78
C ILE A 196 -14.96 -12.72 21.21
N THR A 197 -13.92 -12.20 21.86
CA THR A 197 -13.79 -10.82 22.29
C THR A 197 -12.67 -10.10 21.55
N PHE A 198 -12.68 -8.76 21.61
CA PHE A 198 -11.71 -7.94 20.89
C PHE A 198 -10.99 -6.98 21.84
N ASN A 199 -9.67 -6.93 21.73
CA ASN A 199 -8.80 -6.09 22.56
C ASN A 199 -7.94 -5.19 21.67
N LEU A 200 -8.21 -3.87 21.70
CA LEU A 200 -7.46 -2.87 20.94
C LEU A 200 -6.32 -2.32 21.80
N ILE A 201 -5.10 -2.46 21.31
CA ILE A 201 -3.90 -1.93 21.94
C ILE A 201 -3.37 -0.75 21.13
N GLU A 202 -3.50 0.44 21.68
CA GLU A 202 -2.86 1.64 21.16
C GLU A 202 -1.43 1.73 21.71
N LYS A 203 -0.48 2.19 20.88
CA LYS A 203 0.94 2.29 21.24
C LYS A 203 1.54 0.95 21.73
N PRO A 204 1.59 -0.07 20.87
CA PRO A 204 2.06 -1.41 21.23
C PRO A 204 3.48 -1.41 21.80
N SER A 205 3.71 -2.21 22.86
CA SER A 205 5.04 -2.49 23.40
C SER A 205 5.85 -3.41 22.46
N GLN A 206 7.13 -3.64 22.79
CA GLN A 206 7.97 -4.55 21.99
C GLN A 206 7.45 -6.00 21.99
N GLU A 207 6.94 -6.44 23.13
CA GLU A 207 6.34 -7.78 23.32
C GLU A 207 5.06 -7.92 22.48
N ILE A 208 4.23 -6.88 22.42
CA ILE A 208 3.00 -6.85 21.62
C ILE A 208 3.34 -6.91 20.11
N TRP A 209 4.43 -6.26 19.68
CA TRP A 209 4.90 -6.39 18.31
C TRP A 209 5.40 -7.80 17.98
N GLU A 210 6.04 -8.49 18.91
CA GLU A 210 6.46 -9.90 18.75
C GLU A 210 5.24 -10.81 18.57
N GLU A 211 4.23 -10.65 19.42
CA GLU A 211 2.98 -11.41 19.31
C GLU A 211 2.26 -11.13 17.99
N PHE A 212 2.11 -9.85 17.60
CA PHE A 212 1.50 -9.50 16.34
C PHE A 212 2.24 -10.11 15.15
N TYR A 213 3.57 -10.08 15.16
CA TYR A 213 4.39 -10.63 14.09
C TYR A 213 4.12 -12.11 13.84
N LEU A 214 3.83 -12.90 14.87
CA LEU A 214 3.48 -14.32 14.72
C LEU A 214 2.23 -14.49 13.86
N PHE A 215 1.19 -13.66 14.07
CA PHE A 215 -0.03 -13.69 13.25
C PHE A 215 0.24 -13.24 11.83
N TYR A 216 0.97 -12.15 11.66
CA TYR A 216 1.35 -11.66 10.35
C TYR A 216 2.12 -12.72 9.55
N ALA A 217 3.13 -13.33 10.15
CA ALA A 217 3.95 -14.34 9.50
C ALA A 217 3.14 -15.59 9.10
N LEU A 218 2.19 -16.03 9.93
CA LEU A 218 1.32 -17.17 9.62
C LEU A 218 0.55 -17.01 8.32
N THR A 219 0.15 -15.79 7.94
CA THR A 219 -0.56 -15.52 6.69
C THR A 219 0.28 -15.90 5.45
N TYR A 220 1.59 -15.74 5.54
CA TYR A 220 2.52 -16.08 4.46
C TYR A 220 2.94 -17.55 4.53
N VAL A 221 3.31 -18.03 5.71
CA VAL A 221 3.78 -19.41 5.92
C VAL A 221 2.74 -20.43 5.47
N ARG A 222 1.45 -20.21 5.76
CA ARG A 222 0.34 -21.06 5.29
C ARG A 222 0.24 -21.15 3.77
N ARG A 223 0.80 -20.17 3.04
CA ARG A 223 0.85 -20.14 1.58
C ARG A 223 2.19 -20.60 1.01
N GLY A 224 3.09 -21.12 1.87
CA GLY A 224 4.44 -21.52 1.47
C GLY A 224 5.34 -20.34 1.08
N GLN A 225 5.03 -19.13 1.58
CA GLN A 225 5.75 -17.90 1.26
C GLN A 225 6.48 -17.36 2.49
N GLN A 226 7.53 -16.58 2.25
CA GLN A 226 8.17 -15.80 3.30
C GLN A 226 7.48 -14.44 3.48
N PRO A 227 7.34 -13.96 4.73
CA PRO A 227 6.83 -12.62 4.98
C PRO A 227 7.70 -11.54 4.32
N TYR A 228 7.09 -10.56 3.67
CA TYR A 228 7.82 -9.42 3.09
C TYR A 228 8.44 -8.51 4.15
N LEU A 229 7.77 -8.35 5.29
CA LEU A 229 8.22 -7.54 6.41
C LEU A 229 8.70 -8.46 7.54
N ASN A 230 9.75 -8.06 8.22
CA ASN A 230 10.31 -8.82 9.35
C ASN A 230 9.95 -8.18 10.71
N LEU A 231 10.23 -8.90 11.78
CA LEU A 231 9.96 -8.43 13.14
C LEU A 231 10.64 -7.08 13.46
N ASN A 232 11.87 -6.88 12.96
CA ASN A 232 12.60 -5.63 13.18
C ASN A 232 11.88 -4.42 12.59
N PHE A 233 11.21 -4.59 11.44
CA PHE A 233 10.38 -3.54 10.85
C PHE A 233 9.26 -3.14 11.81
N PHE A 234 8.49 -4.10 12.32
CA PHE A 234 7.37 -3.83 13.22
C PHE A 234 7.83 -3.20 14.53
N LYS A 235 8.91 -3.69 15.14
CA LYS A 235 9.49 -3.11 16.36
C LYS A 235 9.99 -1.67 16.21
N GLN A 236 10.27 -1.24 14.98
CA GLN A 236 10.73 0.12 14.68
C GLN A 236 9.59 1.06 14.26
N ILE A 237 8.36 0.57 14.12
CA ILE A 237 7.20 1.43 13.86
C ILE A 237 6.99 2.36 15.06
N LYS A 238 7.11 3.65 14.82
CA LYS A 238 6.96 4.72 15.83
C LYS A 238 5.96 5.79 15.40
N GLU A 239 5.13 5.46 14.41
CA GLU A 239 4.09 6.35 13.93
C GLU A 239 3.00 6.51 15.00
N SER A 240 2.65 7.76 15.30
CA SER A 240 1.47 8.06 16.10
C SER A 240 0.22 7.54 15.38
N GLY A 241 -0.72 6.96 16.12
CA GLY A 241 -1.95 6.43 15.54
C GLY A 241 -1.87 4.96 15.11
N THR A 242 -0.78 4.25 15.44
CA THR A 242 -0.69 2.81 15.22
C THR A 242 -1.41 2.03 16.32
N SER A 243 -2.29 1.10 15.94
CA SER A 243 -3.05 0.25 16.88
C SER A 243 -3.06 -1.20 16.40
N ILE A 244 -2.98 -2.13 17.33
CA ILE A 244 -3.15 -3.57 17.10
C ILE A 244 -4.44 -4.03 17.75
N LEU A 245 -5.30 -4.68 16.99
CA LEU A 245 -6.51 -5.34 17.48
C LEU A 245 -6.25 -6.84 17.55
N PHE A 246 -6.41 -7.42 18.74
CA PHE A 246 -6.43 -8.86 18.91
C PHE A 246 -7.88 -9.36 19.04
N ALA A 247 -8.17 -10.49 18.37
CA ALA A 247 -9.35 -11.31 18.68
C ALA A 247 -8.92 -12.40 19.67
N GLU A 248 -9.71 -12.59 20.72
CA GLU A 248 -9.41 -13.49 21.82
C GLU A 248 -10.57 -14.47 22.04
N LEU A 249 -10.25 -15.75 22.27
CA LEU A 249 -11.19 -16.81 22.63
C LEU A 249 -10.63 -17.57 23.84
N ASP A 250 -11.41 -17.72 24.89
CA ASP A 250 -11.02 -18.37 26.14
C ASP A 250 -9.70 -17.81 26.73
N GLY A 251 -9.48 -16.51 26.59
CA GLY A 251 -8.25 -15.82 27.05
C GLY A 251 -7.03 -15.98 26.12
N GLU A 252 -7.16 -16.72 25.02
CA GLU A 252 -6.10 -16.93 24.04
C GLU A 252 -6.26 -15.99 22.85
N LYS A 253 -5.19 -15.32 22.42
CA LYS A 253 -5.17 -14.54 21.19
C LYS A 253 -5.21 -15.46 19.97
N ILE A 254 -6.26 -15.37 19.16
CA ILE A 254 -6.51 -16.24 17.99
C ILE A 254 -6.30 -15.54 16.65
N ALA A 255 -6.42 -14.20 16.61
CA ALA A 255 -6.17 -13.41 15.40
C ALA A 255 -5.69 -12.00 15.77
N ALA A 256 -5.07 -11.31 14.80
CA ALA A 256 -4.65 -9.93 14.97
C ALA A 256 -4.75 -9.13 13.68
N ALA A 257 -5.09 -7.84 13.80
CA ALA A 257 -5.08 -6.87 12.71
C ALA A 257 -4.34 -5.59 13.14
N LEU A 258 -3.62 -4.97 12.20
CA LEU A 258 -2.87 -3.74 12.41
C LEU A 258 -3.56 -2.58 11.70
N PHE A 259 -3.71 -1.47 12.42
CA PHE A 259 -4.28 -0.24 11.91
C PHE A 259 -3.30 0.93 12.05
N PHE A 260 -3.35 1.84 11.06
CA PHE A 260 -2.65 3.13 11.10
C PHE A 260 -3.68 4.23 10.93
N LEU A 261 -3.72 5.17 11.85
CA LEU A 261 -4.56 6.36 11.76
C LEU A 261 -3.71 7.53 11.29
N SER A 262 -4.08 8.13 10.16
CA SER A 262 -3.59 9.44 9.72
C SER A 262 -4.55 10.54 10.19
N GLU A 263 -4.42 11.76 9.64
CA GLU A 263 -5.29 12.89 9.98
C GLU A 263 -6.77 12.59 9.72
N ASP A 264 -7.09 11.96 8.59
CA ASP A 264 -8.46 11.73 8.16
C ASP A 264 -8.78 10.28 7.75
N THR A 265 -7.77 9.41 7.65
CA THR A 265 -7.94 8.05 7.13
C THR A 265 -7.39 7.01 8.11
N LEU A 266 -8.22 6.02 8.43
CA LEU A 266 -7.79 4.77 9.07
C LEU A 266 -7.37 3.78 7.99
N TYR A 267 -6.17 3.21 8.10
CA TYR A 267 -5.67 2.18 7.20
C TYR A 267 -5.62 0.84 7.92
N GLY A 268 -6.41 -0.14 7.46
CA GLY A 268 -6.28 -1.54 7.89
C GLY A 268 -5.17 -2.20 7.06
N ARG A 269 -4.11 -2.63 7.74
CA ARG A 269 -2.95 -3.28 7.12
C ARG A 269 -2.53 -4.46 7.95
N TYR A 270 -2.12 -5.52 7.27
CA TYR A 270 -1.57 -6.72 7.89
C TYR A 270 -2.51 -7.39 8.90
N TRP A 271 -2.88 -8.60 8.58
CA TRP A 271 -3.76 -9.44 9.37
C TRP A 271 -3.21 -10.87 9.40
N GLY A 272 -3.56 -11.60 10.46
CA GLY A 272 -3.37 -13.03 10.51
C GLY A 272 -4.19 -13.69 11.62
N ALA A 273 -4.42 -14.99 11.49
CA ALA A 273 -5.16 -15.79 12.46
C ALA A 273 -4.50 -17.17 12.66
N LYS A 274 -4.58 -17.71 13.88
CA LYS A 274 -4.16 -19.09 14.22
C LYS A 274 -5.22 -20.11 13.83
N VAL A 275 -6.47 -19.69 13.80
CA VAL A 275 -7.66 -20.53 13.61
C VAL A 275 -8.41 -20.11 12.35
N ASP A 276 -9.23 -21.02 11.83
CA ASP A 276 -10.15 -20.77 10.73
C ASP A 276 -11.57 -20.81 11.29
N ILE A 277 -12.11 -19.63 11.60
CA ILE A 277 -13.47 -19.41 12.11
C ILE A 277 -14.21 -18.55 11.11
N ASP A 278 -15.42 -18.95 10.76
CA ASP A 278 -16.27 -18.21 9.83
C ASP A 278 -16.46 -16.76 10.31
N PHE A 279 -16.34 -15.81 9.38
CA PHE A 279 -16.50 -14.37 9.62
C PHE A 279 -15.44 -13.70 10.50
N LEU A 280 -14.52 -14.42 11.14
CA LEU A 280 -13.48 -13.83 12.01
C LEU A 280 -12.67 -12.75 11.28
N HIS A 281 -12.29 -12.99 10.03
CA HIS A 281 -11.62 -11.99 9.20
C HIS A 281 -12.48 -10.74 8.98
N PHE A 282 -13.76 -10.89 8.70
CA PHE A 282 -14.66 -9.75 8.45
C PHE A 282 -14.89 -8.95 9.71
N GLU A 283 -15.11 -9.61 10.84
CA GLU A 283 -15.26 -8.92 12.12
C GLU A 283 -13.98 -8.16 12.47
N THR A 284 -12.82 -8.84 12.49
CA THR A 284 -11.56 -8.26 12.94
C THR A 284 -11.07 -7.14 12.02
N CYS A 285 -11.14 -7.34 10.69
CA CYS A 285 -10.54 -6.39 9.73
C CYS A 285 -11.50 -5.32 9.23
N TYR A 286 -12.83 -5.59 9.19
CA TYR A 286 -13.77 -4.62 8.62
C TYR A 286 -14.70 -4.04 9.66
N TYR A 287 -15.42 -4.85 10.45
CA TYR A 287 -16.43 -4.28 11.37
C TYR A 287 -15.76 -3.56 12.54
N GLN A 288 -14.75 -4.16 13.15
CA GLN A 288 -13.95 -3.50 14.17
C GLN A 288 -13.17 -2.30 13.60
N GLY A 289 -12.73 -2.38 12.34
CA GLY A 289 -12.11 -1.25 11.63
C GLY A 289 -13.07 -0.08 11.40
N ILE A 290 -14.34 -0.34 11.04
CA ILE A 290 -15.39 0.67 10.91
C ILE A 290 -15.72 1.27 12.28
N ASP A 291 -15.89 0.44 13.32
CA ASP A 291 -16.09 0.90 14.70
C ASP A 291 -14.96 1.84 15.14
N LEU A 292 -13.72 1.44 14.92
CA LEU A 292 -12.54 2.25 15.24
C LEU A 292 -12.52 3.56 14.45
N ALA A 293 -12.85 3.53 13.15
CA ALA A 293 -12.91 4.73 12.31
C ALA A 293 -13.98 5.72 12.82
N ILE A 294 -15.14 5.22 13.27
CA ILE A 294 -16.20 6.05 13.87
C ILE A 294 -15.68 6.65 15.17
N GLN A 295 -15.15 5.84 16.10
CA GLN A 295 -14.63 6.30 17.39
C GLN A 295 -13.53 7.36 17.26
N LYS A 296 -12.63 7.18 16.27
CA LYS A 296 -11.54 8.13 16.00
C LYS A 296 -11.96 9.30 15.11
N LYS A 297 -13.23 9.35 14.70
CA LYS A 297 -13.76 10.36 13.76
C LYS A 297 -12.98 10.44 12.45
N ALA A 298 -12.41 9.32 12.01
CA ALA A 298 -11.75 9.23 10.73
C ALA A 298 -12.78 9.42 9.61
N LYS A 299 -12.41 10.21 8.59
CA LYS A 299 -13.28 10.50 7.45
C LYS A 299 -13.38 9.30 6.51
N PHE A 300 -12.28 8.53 6.41
CA PHE A 300 -12.20 7.37 5.55
C PHE A 300 -11.62 6.17 6.30
N PHE A 301 -12.00 4.96 5.86
CA PHE A 301 -11.32 3.73 6.22
C PHE A 301 -10.91 2.98 4.96
N ASP A 302 -9.60 2.75 4.82
CA ASP A 302 -8.98 1.97 3.74
C ASP A 302 -8.56 0.60 4.29
N PRO A 303 -9.31 -0.48 4.00
CA PRO A 303 -9.06 -1.81 4.55
C PRO A 303 -8.05 -2.64 3.72
N GLY A 304 -7.34 -2.01 2.80
CA GLY A 304 -6.45 -2.66 1.85
C GLY A 304 -7.08 -2.99 0.50
N ILE A 305 -6.25 -3.49 -0.41
CA ILE A 305 -6.69 -3.89 -1.75
C ILE A 305 -7.48 -5.20 -1.72
N GLN A 306 -8.22 -5.46 -2.81
CA GLN A 306 -9.04 -6.64 -3.10
C GLN A 306 -10.36 -6.75 -2.33
N GLY A 307 -11.31 -7.42 -2.96
CA GLY A 307 -12.53 -7.94 -2.39
C GLY A 307 -13.83 -7.20 -2.73
N GLN A 308 -14.49 -7.62 -3.81
CA GLN A 308 -15.84 -7.15 -4.16
C GLN A 308 -16.88 -7.36 -3.02
N HIS A 309 -16.60 -8.28 -2.07
CA HIS A 309 -17.42 -8.49 -0.87
C HIS A 309 -17.52 -7.22 0.01
N LYS A 310 -16.60 -6.27 -0.14
CA LYS A 310 -16.62 -4.97 0.55
C LYS A 310 -17.82 -4.11 0.15
N LEU A 311 -18.30 -4.20 -1.10
CA LEU A 311 -19.49 -3.47 -1.57
C LEU A 311 -20.74 -3.77 -0.72
N LYS A 312 -20.92 -5.04 -0.33
CA LYS A 312 -22.05 -5.46 0.53
C LYS A 312 -21.93 -4.93 1.97
N ARG A 313 -20.76 -4.39 2.33
CA ARG A 313 -20.44 -3.81 3.63
C ARG A 313 -20.28 -2.29 3.57
N GLY A 314 -20.87 -1.64 2.55
CA GLY A 314 -20.93 -0.18 2.45
C GLY A 314 -19.58 0.48 2.09
N PHE A 315 -18.60 -0.27 1.65
CA PHE A 315 -17.41 0.32 1.04
C PHE A 315 -17.73 0.75 -0.38
N GLU A 316 -17.22 1.89 -0.77
CA GLU A 316 -17.40 2.46 -2.10
C GLU A 316 -16.18 2.20 -3.00
N PRO A 317 -16.37 1.95 -4.30
CA PRO A 317 -15.26 1.81 -5.23
C PRO A 317 -14.53 3.14 -5.40
N VAL A 318 -13.21 3.08 -5.38
CA VAL A 318 -12.33 4.22 -5.65
C VAL A 318 -11.31 3.84 -6.70
N LEU A 319 -11.05 4.74 -7.65
CA LEU A 319 -10.03 4.52 -8.66
C LEU A 319 -8.64 4.76 -8.09
N ASN A 320 -7.78 3.78 -8.25
CA ASN A 320 -6.34 3.90 -8.09
C ASN A 320 -5.69 4.12 -9.46
N ARG A 321 -4.57 4.81 -9.46
CA ARG A 321 -3.80 5.08 -10.67
C ARG A 321 -2.38 4.58 -10.52
N SER A 322 -1.88 4.00 -11.61
CA SER A 322 -0.45 3.75 -11.81
C SER A 322 -0.02 4.33 -13.15
N PHE A 323 1.25 4.66 -13.25
CA PHE A 323 1.82 5.30 -14.44
C PHE A 323 3.02 4.49 -14.92
N HIS A 324 3.06 4.23 -16.22
CA HIS A 324 4.01 3.29 -16.81
C HIS A 324 4.75 3.93 -18.00
N TRP A 325 6.07 4.00 -17.92
CA TRP A 325 6.91 4.31 -19.06
C TRP A 325 7.58 3.03 -19.54
N ILE A 326 7.44 2.72 -20.81
CA ILE A 326 7.96 1.52 -21.46
C ILE A 326 9.00 1.94 -22.49
N LYS A 327 10.21 1.41 -22.38
CA LYS A 327 11.35 1.77 -23.24
C LYS A 327 11.16 1.30 -24.68
N ASN A 328 10.68 0.09 -24.89
CA ASN A 328 10.45 -0.48 -26.22
C ASN A 328 9.14 0.05 -26.79
N GLU A 329 9.19 0.70 -27.97
CA GLU A 329 8.03 1.36 -28.59
C GLU A 329 6.94 0.39 -29.04
N GLU A 330 7.26 -0.85 -29.43
CA GLU A 330 6.25 -1.85 -29.82
C GLU A 330 5.46 -2.33 -28.59
N PHE A 331 6.17 -2.65 -27.51
CA PHE A 331 5.53 -3.00 -26.25
C PHE A 331 4.78 -1.82 -25.62
N LYS A 332 5.29 -0.61 -25.77
CA LYS A 332 4.58 0.60 -25.33
C LYS A 332 3.22 0.73 -26.01
N LYS A 333 3.14 0.54 -27.33
CA LYS A 333 1.86 0.55 -28.06
C LYS A 333 0.91 -0.56 -27.58
N ALA A 334 1.42 -1.79 -27.44
CA ALA A 334 0.63 -2.92 -26.99
C ALA A 334 0.08 -2.71 -25.56
N ILE A 335 0.92 -2.23 -24.64
CA ILE A 335 0.54 -1.96 -23.26
C ILE A 335 -0.43 -0.78 -23.18
N THR A 336 -0.24 0.27 -24.02
CA THR A 336 -1.21 1.38 -24.09
C THR A 336 -2.60 0.88 -24.47
N ASN A 337 -2.70 0.05 -25.52
CA ASN A 337 -3.98 -0.52 -25.94
C ASN A 337 -4.59 -1.40 -24.86
N PHE A 338 -3.79 -2.25 -24.21
CA PHE A 338 -4.23 -3.06 -23.07
C PHE A 338 -4.82 -2.19 -21.94
N CYS A 339 -4.13 -1.11 -21.54
CA CYS A 339 -4.62 -0.23 -20.48
C CYS A 339 -5.91 0.51 -20.87
N ILE A 340 -6.07 0.87 -22.15
CA ILE A 340 -7.31 1.48 -22.68
C ILE A 340 -8.47 0.47 -22.62
N GLU A 341 -8.25 -0.77 -23.05
CA GLU A 341 -9.25 -1.83 -23.01
C GLU A 341 -9.64 -2.18 -21.54
N GLU A 342 -8.65 -2.33 -20.66
CA GLU A 342 -8.88 -2.63 -19.24
C GLU A 342 -9.71 -1.52 -18.55
N ALA A 343 -9.50 -0.26 -18.91
CA ALA A 343 -10.24 0.88 -18.34
C ALA A 343 -11.73 0.93 -18.76
N GLN A 344 -12.17 0.14 -19.74
CA GLN A 344 -13.57 0.05 -20.19
C GLN A 344 -14.39 -1.00 -19.41
N HIS A 345 -13.73 -1.83 -18.62
CA HIS A 345 -14.31 -2.91 -17.82
C HIS A 345 -14.23 -2.63 -16.33
#